data_7d14b602203905f1d6952bdee0371f1e
#
_entry.id   7d14b602203905f1d6952bdee0371f1e
#
_cell.length_a   1.000
_cell.length_b   1.000
_cell.length_c   1.000
_cell.angle_alpha   90.00
_cell.angle_beta   90.00
_cell.angle_gamma   90.00
#
_symmetry.space_group_name_H-M   'P 1'
#
loop_
_entity.id
_entity.type
_entity.pdbx_description
1 polymer ?
#
loop_
_entity_poly.entity_id
_entity_poly.type
_entity_poly.pdbx_seq_one_letter_code
_entity_poly.pdbx_strand_id
1 'polypeptide(L)'
;MTYRIAGQRITAPDAGGHGLDMSNGQDWLVEDCIIDLSAYPLGQMDEAVGITWGSSATFRRCILRGAGKLVLCGAGDVEAVPKESGKTVRFEHCVLENFGRRAPEVQSGMRVVLQECLIRNWGLQERFDIRSFAAWAHHGGSILAVNCVFDQPRFWCGLRIMVQDWLAHICQAWIDEGLRGLLRPANWLPGVCRGLVATAGGQVRAEHCHSTRWWIRLENHHAPMSASQARMLTQRLEDLTSI
;
A
#
# COMPACT_ATOMS: atom_id res chain seq x y z
N MET A 1 1.10 -10.05 -25.42
CA MET A 1 1.51 -11.37 -24.87
C MET A 1 1.42 -11.25 -23.38
N THR A 2 0.76 -12.18 -22.68
CA THR A 2 0.64 -12.16 -21.23
C THR A 2 1.61 -13.18 -20.62
N TYR A 3 2.48 -12.72 -19.75
CA TYR A 3 3.34 -13.60 -18.95
C TYR A 3 2.54 -14.15 -17.77
N ARG A 4 2.72 -15.44 -17.45
CA ARG A 4 2.04 -16.09 -16.34
C ARG A 4 3.03 -16.71 -15.37
N ILE A 5 2.83 -16.43 -14.08
CA ILE A 5 3.53 -17.06 -12.95
C ILE A 5 2.44 -17.66 -12.05
N ALA A 6 2.52 -18.93 -11.72
CA ALA A 6 1.54 -19.59 -10.88
C ALA A 6 2.16 -20.60 -9.92
N GLY A 7 1.61 -20.67 -8.71
CA GLY A 7 1.98 -21.66 -7.69
C GLY A 7 3.44 -21.57 -7.20
N GLN A 8 4.06 -20.39 -7.29
CA GLN A 8 5.46 -20.22 -6.93
C GLN A 8 5.63 -19.54 -5.57
N ARG A 9 6.70 -19.91 -4.89
CA ARG A 9 7.19 -19.20 -3.71
C ARG A 9 8.50 -18.49 -4.04
N ILE A 10 8.49 -17.18 -3.99
CA ILE A 10 9.63 -16.29 -4.26
C ILE A 10 10.12 -15.79 -2.89
N THR A 11 11.32 -16.19 -2.49
CA THR A 11 11.90 -15.89 -1.18
C THR A 11 13.24 -15.18 -1.25
N ALA A 12 13.74 -14.93 -2.46
CA ALA A 12 14.99 -14.20 -2.68
C ALA A 12 14.75 -13.07 -3.71
N PRO A 13 15.44 -11.93 -3.54
CA PRO A 13 15.39 -10.88 -4.52
C PRO A 13 16.10 -11.27 -5.81
N ASP A 14 15.67 -10.62 -6.90
CA ASP A 14 16.42 -10.63 -8.16
C ASP A 14 17.71 -9.80 -8.08
N ALA A 15 18.42 -9.68 -9.19
CA ALA A 15 19.65 -8.89 -9.28
C ALA A 15 19.42 -7.38 -9.06
N GLY A 16 18.18 -6.89 -9.23
CA GLY A 16 17.76 -5.50 -8.98
C GLY A 16 17.33 -5.23 -7.54
N GLY A 17 17.29 -6.25 -6.68
CA GLY A 17 16.85 -6.13 -5.30
C GLY A 17 15.33 -6.21 -5.10
N HIS A 18 14.56 -6.61 -6.13
CA HIS A 18 13.13 -6.85 -6.06
C HIS A 18 12.84 -8.35 -5.91
N GLY A 19 11.74 -8.69 -5.26
CA GLY A 19 11.23 -10.06 -5.32
C GLY A 19 10.77 -10.43 -6.73
N LEU A 20 10.18 -9.48 -7.43
CA LEU A 20 9.70 -9.63 -8.80
C LEU A 20 9.72 -8.28 -9.53
N ASP A 21 10.51 -8.17 -10.60
CA ASP A 21 10.51 -7.00 -11.48
C ASP A 21 9.67 -7.25 -12.73
N MET A 22 8.69 -6.39 -12.96
CA MET A 22 7.74 -6.42 -14.08
C MET A 22 7.86 -5.17 -14.96
N SER A 23 9.03 -4.58 -15.03
CA SER A 23 9.26 -3.29 -15.69
C SER A 23 9.62 -3.44 -17.18
N ASN A 24 8.82 -4.15 -17.96
CA ASN A 24 9.14 -4.49 -19.35
C ASN A 24 8.04 -4.20 -20.39
N GLY A 25 7.00 -3.46 -20.02
CA GLY A 25 5.90 -3.10 -20.90
C GLY A 25 4.92 -4.24 -21.22
N GLN A 26 4.98 -5.36 -20.50
CA GLN A 26 4.16 -6.53 -20.72
C GLN A 26 2.94 -6.58 -19.80
N ASP A 27 2.00 -7.45 -20.11
CA ASP A 27 0.91 -7.81 -19.24
C ASP A 27 1.26 -9.07 -18.45
N TRP A 28 1.01 -9.07 -17.14
CA TRP A 28 1.35 -10.15 -16.23
C TRP A 28 0.12 -10.72 -15.52
N LEU A 29 0.12 -12.05 -15.36
CA LEU A 29 -0.84 -12.76 -14.51
C LEU A 29 -0.06 -13.58 -13.48
N VAL A 30 -0.22 -13.25 -12.20
CA VAL A 30 0.43 -13.92 -11.06
C VAL A 30 -0.68 -14.54 -10.20
N GLU A 31 -0.66 -15.87 -10.08
CA GLU A 31 -1.72 -16.60 -9.38
C GLU A 31 -1.16 -17.57 -8.36
N ASP A 32 -1.82 -17.66 -7.20
CA ASP A 32 -1.49 -18.64 -6.16
C ASP A 32 -0.01 -18.59 -5.73
N CYS A 33 0.57 -17.38 -5.69
CA CYS A 33 2.00 -17.18 -5.40
C CYS A 33 2.21 -16.56 -4.02
N ILE A 34 3.35 -16.91 -3.42
CA ILE A 34 3.84 -16.28 -2.19
C ILE A 34 5.14 -15.54 -2.51
N ILE A 35 5.13 -14.22 -2.35
CA ILE A 35 6.31 -13.35 -2.44
C ILE A 35 6.68 -12.94 -1.02
N ASP A 36 7.69 -13.58 -0.46
CA ASP A 36 8.07 -13.50 0.95
C ASP A 36 9.54 -13.11 1.10
N LEU A 37 9.79 -11.85 1.34
CA LEU A 37 11.12 -11.31 1.58
C LEU A 37 11.42 -11.09 3.08
N SER A 38 10.65 -11.70 3.98
CA SER A 38 10.78 -11.50 5.44
C SER A 38 12.12 -11.99 6.01
N ALA A 39 12.88 -12.77 5.26
CA ALA A 39 14.25 -13.16 5.64
C ALA A 39 15.26 -12.01 5.53
N TYR A 40 14.91 -10.93 4.85
CA TYR A 40 15.76 -9.76 4.65
C TYR A 40 15.34 -8.60 5.54
N PRO A 41 16.28 -7.78 6.03
CA PRO A 41 15.94 -6.57 6.76
C PRO A 41 15.08 -5.62 5.89
N LEU A 42 14.01 -5.06 6.46
CA LEU A 42 13.07 -4.19 5.75
C LEU A 42 13.71 -2.98 5.05
N GLY A 43 14.89 -2.55 5.51
CA GLY A 43 15.64 -1.46 4.89
C GLY A 43 16.52 -1.86 3.70
N GLN A 44 16.77 -3.16 3.49
CA GLN A 44 17.54 -3.67 2.36
C GLN A 44 16.67 -3.92 1.13
N MET A 45 15.44 -4.41 1.36
CA MET A 45 14.47 -4.66 0.30
C MET A 45 13.53 -3.49 0.20
N ASP A 46 13.73 -2.66 -0.82
CA ASP A 46 12.86 -1.50 -1.01
C ASP A 46 11.48 -1.94 -1.50
N GLU A 47 11.42 -2.80 -2.54
CA GLU A 47 10.18 -3.34 -3.09
C GLU A 47 10.16 -4.87 -3.14
N ALA A 48 9.00 -5.49 -2.80
CA ALA A 48 8.77 -6.90 -3.13
C ALA A 48 8.38 -7.05 -4.60
N VAL A 49 7.64 -6.11 -5.17
CA VAL A 49 7.25 -6.09 -6.59
C VAL A 49 7.40 -4.69 -7.16
N GLY A 50 8.16 -4.56 -8.23
CA GLY A 50 8.27 -3.35 -9.05
C GLY A 50 7.47 -3.50 -10.35
N ILE A 51 6.58 -2.54 -10.66
CA ILE A 51 5.77 -2.54 -11.89
C ILE A 51 5.86 -1.17 -12.53
N THR A 52 6.67 -1.05 -13.58
CA THR A 52 6.95 0.23 -14.23
C THR A 52 6.98 0.06 -15.76
N TRP A 53 7.29 1.13 -16.46
CA TRP A 53 7.58 1.15 -17.91
C TRP A 53 6.45 0.60 -18.79
N GLY A 54 5.21 0.91 -18.42
CA GLY A 54 4.05 0.58 -19.24
C GLY A 54 3.53 -0.84 -19.05
N SER A 55 3.91 -1.52 -17.97
CA SER A 55 3.40 -2.84 -17.61
C SER A 55 2.03 -2.78 -16.94
N SER A 56 1.24 -3.84 -17.12
CA SER A 56 0.03 -4.11 -16.32
C SER A 56 0.16 -5.46 -15.64
N ALA A 57 -0.47 -5.64 -14.48
CA ALA A 57 -0.41 -6.91 -13.79
C ALA A 57 -1.73 -7.24 -13.09
N THR A 58 -2.04 -8.53 -13.01
CA THR A 58 -3.11 -9.06 -12.15
C THR A 58 -2.51 -10.08 -11.19
N PHE A 59 -2.63 -9.82 -9.91
CA PHE A 59 -2.30 -10.74 -8.83
C PHE A 59 -3.60 -11.34 -8.31
N ARG A 60 -3.66 -12.67 -8.26
CA ARG A 60 -4.85 -13.38 -7.78
C ARG A 60 -4.46 -14.42 -6.74
N ARG A 61 -5.09 -14.37 -5.56
CA ARG A 61 -4.81 -15.28 -4.44
C ARG A 61 -3.32 -15.34 -4.07
N CYS A 62 -2.68 -14.18 -4.03
CA CYS A 62 -1.27 -14.05 -3.73
C CYS A 62 -1.04 -13.49 -2.32
N ILE A 63 0.08 -13.84 -1.73
CA ILE A 63 0.57 -13.31 -0.46
C ILE A 63 1.86 -12.56 -0.73
N LEU A 64 1.92 -11.29 -0.35
CA LEU A 64 3.11 -10.44 -0.45
C LEU A 64 3.49 -9.95 0.93
N ARG A 65 4.77 -10.13 1.33
CA ARG A 65 5.26 -9.68 2.64
C ARG A 65 6.77 -9.47 2.71
N GLY A 66 7.22 -8.71 3.71
CA GLY A 66 8.62 -8.65 4.12
C GLY A 66 9.48 -7.62 3.39
N ALA A 67 8.91 -6.57 2.78
CA ALA A 67 9.68 -5.51 2.14
C ALA A 67 9.40 -4.12 2.73
N GLY A 68 10.25 -3.15 2.42
CA GLY A 68 10.02 -1.74 2.79
C GLY A 68 8.74 -1.20 2.16
N LYS A 69 8.61 -1.34 0.85
CA LYS A 69 7.37 -1.22 0.08
C LYS A 69 7.03 -2.60 -0.47
N LEU A 70 5.78 -3.07 -0.38
CA LEU A 70 5.45 -4.34 -1.01
C LEU A 70 5.29 -4.19 -2.52
N VAL A 71 4.67 -3.11 -2.97
CA VAL A 71 4.41 -2.89 -4.39
C VAL A 71 4.67 -1.45 -4.75
N LEU A 72 5.53 -1.22 -5.73
CA LEU A 72 5.70 0.06 -6.39
C LEU A 72 5.08 -0.01 -7.80
N CYS A 73 4.14 0.89 -8.07
CA CYS A 73 3.52 1.04 -9.38
C CYS A 73 3.86 2.43 -9.95
N GLY A 74 4.63 2.47 -11.01
CA GLY A 74 5.07 3.69 -11.66
C GLY A 74 6.49 4.12 -11.30
N ALA A 75 7.18 4.76 -12.24
CA ALA A 75 8.60 5.05 -12.12
C ALA A 75 8.94 6.33 -11.33
N GLY A 76 7.97 7.13 -10.88
CA GLY A 76 8.24 8.41 -10.20
C GLY A 76 8.82 9.50 -11.09
N ASP A 77 9.13 9.20 -12.32
CA ASP A 77 9.67 10.12 -13.32
C ASP A 77 8.54 10.77 -14.12
N VAL A 78 8.59 12.08 -14.28
CA VAL A 78 7.59 12.83 -15.05
C VAL A 78 7.55 12.37 -16.51
N GLU A 79 8.67 11.97 -17.08
CA GLU A 79 8.78 11.47 -18.45
C GLU A 79 8.14 10.07 -18.63
N ALA A 80 8.00 9.32 -17.55
CA ALA A 80 7.36 8.00 -17.57
C ALA A 80 5.82 8.07 -17.62
N VAL A 81 5.22 9.20 -17.22
CA VAL A 81 3.75 9.37 -17.13
C VAL A 81 3.04 8.99 -18.43
N PRO A 82 3.47 9.39 -19.64
CA PRO A 82 2.80 9.00 -20.88
C PRO A 82 2.84 7.50 -21.14
N LYS A 83 3.88 6.79 -20.71
CA LYS A 83 4.04 5.35 -20.88
C LYS A 83 3.19 4.54 -19.90
N GLU A 84 2.96 5.08 -18.71
CA GLU A 84 2.30 4.41 -17.60
C GLU A 84 0.83 4.80 -17.46
N SER A 85 0.44 5.93 -18.08
CA SER A 85 -0.93 6.42 -18.03
C SER A 85 -1.93 5.38 -18.56
N GLY A 86 -2.97 5.11 -17.77
CA GLY A 86 -4.00 4.13 -18.06
C GLY A 86 -3.60 2.67 -17.82
N LYS A 87 -2.37 2.39 -17.45
CA LYS A 87 -1.96 1.04 -17.04
C LYS A 87 -2.58 0.68 -15.69
N THR A 88 -2.97 -0.58 -15.55
CA THR A 88 -3.72 -1.03 -14.38
C THR A 88 -3.07 -2.25 -13.75
N VAL A 89 -2.90 -2.19 -12.44
CA VAL A 89 -2.51 -3.32 -11.60
C VAL A 89 -3.71 -3.73 -10.75
N ARG A 90 -4.03 -5.02 -10.73
CA ARG A 90 -5.15 -5.57 -9.96
C ARG A 90 -4.64 -6.55 -8.93
N PHE A 91 -5.17 -6.45 -7.72
CA PHE A 91 -5.01 -7.44 -6.67
C PHE A 91 -6.40 -7.99 -6.34
N GLU A 92 -6.59 -9.28 -6.53
CA GLU A 92 -7.85 -9.98 -6.30
C GLU A 92 -7.64 -11.08 -5.26
N HIS A 93 -8.33 -11.02 -4.13
CA HIS A 93 -8.21 -11.98 -3.03
C HIS A 93 -6.78 -12.14 -2.51
N CYS A 94 -6.05 -11.04 -2.38
CA CYS A 94 -4.65 -11.05 -1.97
C CYS A 94 -4.47 -10.62 -0.50
N VAL A 95 -3.37 -11.09 0.10
CA VAL A 95 -2.88 -10.64 1.40
C VAL A 95 -1.61 -9.82 1.22
N LEU A 96 -1.63 -8.57 1.67
CA LEU A 96 -0.50 -7.64 1.68
C LEU A 96 -0.14 -7.37 3.13
N GLU A 97 0.96 -7.94 3.63
CA GLU A 97 1.23 -7.92 5.07
C GLU A 97 2.69 -7.74 5.45
N ASN A 98 2.92 -7.34 6.70
CA ASN A 98 4.25 -7.29 7.31
C ASN A 98 5.25 -6.45 6.51
N PHE A 99 4.93 -5.18 6.26
CA PHE A 99 5.77 -4.29 5.45
C PHE A 99 6.14 -2.98 6.17
N GLY A 100 7.20 -2.35 5.64
CA GLY A 100 7.76 -1.16 6.25
C GLY A 100 6.91 0.08 6.06
N ARG A 101 6.56 0.41 4.81
CA ARG A 101 6.03 1.74 4.48
C ARG A 101 4.70 1.75 3.76
N ARG A 102 4.58 1.04 2.60
CA ARG A 102 3.46 1.21 1.65
C ARG A 102 3.18 -0.08 0.87
N ALA A 103 1.90 -0.34 0.58
CA ALA A 103 1.46 -1.48 -0.23
C ALA A 103 0.03 -1.30 -0.79
N PRO A 104 -0.17 -0.79 -2.00
CA PRO A 104 0.82 -0.29 -2.97
C PRO A 104 1.19 1.18 -2.77
N GLU A 105 2.33 1.58 -3.37
CA GLU A 105 2.66 2.95 -3.74
C GLU A 105 2.37 3.12 -5.23
N VAL A 106 1.55 4.12 -5.61
CA VAL A 106 1.05 4.29 -6.98
C VAL A 106 1.31 5.71 -7.47
N GLN A 107 2.00 5.82 -8.61
CA GLN A 107 2.37 7.10 -9.20
C GLN A 107 2.35 7.05 -10.73
N SER A 108 2.76 8.14 -11.39
CA SER A 108 2.98 8.25 -12.84
C SER A 108 1.74 7.91 -13.69
N GLY A 109 0.53 8.23 -13.19
CA GLY A 109 -0.71 7.97 -13.92
C GLY A 109 -1.17 6.52 -13.94
N MET A 110 -0.49 5.62 -13.22
CA MET A 110 -0.93 4.23 -13.06
C MET A 110 -2.17 4.13 -12.18
N ARG A 111 -2.91 3.05 -12.37
CA ARG A 111 -4.09 2.72 -11.59
C ARG A 111 -3.91 1.39 -10.87
N VAL A 112 -4.25 1.35 -9.58
CA VAL A 112 -4.35 0.10 -8.82
C VAL A 112 -5.79 -0.15 -8.41
N VAL A 113 -6.22 -1.40 -8.54
CA VAL A 113 -7.50 -1.91 -8.02
C VAL A 113 -7.19 -2.99 -7.00
N LEU A 114 -7.63 -2.78 -5.76
CA LEU A 114 -7.60 -3.77 -4.68
C LEU A 114 -9.02 -4.30 -4.53
N GLN A 115 -9.22 -5.59 -4.74
CA GLN A 115 -10.52 -6.23 -4.62
C GLN A 115 -10.46 -7.42 -3.66
N GLU A 116 -11.27 -7.36 -2.60
CA GLU A 116 -11.34 -8.41 -1.59
C GLU A 116 -9.97 -8.76 -1.00
N CYS A 117 -9.18 -7.74 -0.68
CA CYS A 117 -7.84 -7.89 -0.15
C CYS A 117 -7.78 -7.63 1.36
N LEU A 118 -6.83 -8.27 2.02
CA LEU A 118 -6.42 -7.97 3.38
C LEU A 118 -5.09 -7.21 3.35
N ILE A 119 -5.10 -5.99 3.85
CA ILE A 119 -3.91 -5.16 4.00
C ILE A 119 -3.65 -5.00 5.50
N ARG A 120 -2.56 -5.57 6.00
CA ARG A 120 -2.31 -5.55 7.43
C ARG A 120 -0.87 -5.35 7.85
N ASN A 121 -0.69 -4.87 9.06
CA ASN A 121 0.58 -4.83 9.76
C ASN A 121 1.66 -4.04 8.99
N TRP A 122 1.36 -2.80 8.64
CA TRP A 122 2.28 -1.86 8.00
C TRP A 122 3.02 -0.98 9.02
N GLY A 123 4.01 -0.22 8.55
CA GLY A 123 4.79 0.69 9.40
C GLY A 123 5.82 -0.03 10.24
N LEU A 124 6.33 -1.19 9.81
CA LEU A 124 7.33 -1.95 10.56
C LEU A 124 8.74 -1.37 10.46
N GLN A 125 8.99 -0.50 9.47
CA GLN A 125 10.28 0.16 9.33
C GLN A 125 10.42 1.28 10.38
N GLU A 126 11.43 1.20 11.23
CA GLU A 126 11.67 2.12 12.34
C GLU A 126 12.38 3.41 11.92
N ARG A 127 11.86 4.10 10.91
CA ARG A 127 12.37 5.40 10.49
C ARG A 127 11.32 6.47 10.74
N PHE A 128 11.67 7.50 11.49
CA PHE A 128 10.76 8.61 11.79
C PHE A 128 10.66 9.65 10.67
N ASP A 129 11.64 9.68 9.78
CA ASP A 129 11.70 10.59 8.63
C ASP A 129 10.78 10.19 7.45
N ILE A 130 10.23 8.98 7.47
CA ILE A 130 9.42 8.45 6.38
C ILE A 130 8.02 8.10 6.89
N ARG A 131 6.99 8.73 6.34
CA ARG A 131 5.60 8.41 6.63
C ARG A 131 5.23 7.03 6.12
N SER A 132 4.50 6.28 6.93
CA SER A 132 4.02 4.95 6.60
C SER A 132 2.50 4.98 6.37
N PHE A 133 2.08 4.41 5.23
CA PHE A 133 0.68 4.25 4.85
C PHE A 133 0.42 2.79 4.49
N ALA A 134 -0.81 2.31 4.63
CA ALA A 134 -1.12 0.99 4.07
C ALA A 134 -1.09 1.05 2.55
N ALA A 135 -1.70 2.07 1.94
CA ALA A 135 -1.65 2.31 0.50
C ALA A 135 -1.57 3.82 0.20
N TRP A 136 -0.83 4.19 -0.83
CA TRP A 136 -0.57 5.59 -1.15
C TRP A 136 -0.57 5.86 -2.65
N ALA A 137 -1.39 6.85 -3.07
CA ALA A 137 -1.42 7.37 -4.44
C ALA A 137 -0.89 8.80 -4.49
N HIS A 138 0.01 9.07 -5.44
CA HIS A 138 0.55 10.40 -5.67
C HIS A 138 0.96 10.60 -7.14
N HIS A 139 1.34 11.82 -7.51
CA HIS A 139 1.80 12.18 -8.86
C HIS A 139 0.91 11.58 -9.99
N GLY A 140 -0.40 11.77 -9.88
CA GLY A 140 -1.37 11.30 -10.87
C GLY A 140 -1.75 9.82 -10.74
N GLY A 141 -1.17 9.07 -9.81
CA GLY A 141 -1.56 7.69 -9.53
C GLY A 141 -2.95 7.59 -8.91
N SER A 142 -3.61 6.44 -9.07
CA SER A 142 -4.93 6.22 -8.48
C SER A 142 -5.10 4.84 -7.86
N ILE A 143 -5.84 4.77 -6.74
CA ILE A 143 -6.16 3.51 -6.05
C ILE A 143 -7.68 3.43 -5.83
N LEU A 144 -8.27 2.34 -6.28
CA LEU A 144 -9.61 1.91 -5.92
C LEU A 144 -9.54 0.66 -5.06
N ALA A 145 -10.02 0.74 -3.82
CA ALA A 145 -10.15 -0.40 -2.92
C ALA A 145 -11.65 -0.78 -2.81
N VAL A 146 -11.97 -2.03 -3.08
CA VAL A 146 -13.34 -2.56 -3.03
C VAL A 146 -13.38 -3.81 -2.16
N ASN A 147 -14.29 -3.86 -1.20
CA ASN A 147 -14.44 -4.97 -0.28
C ASN A 147 -13.13 -5.37 0.44
N CYS A 148 -12.30 -4.40 0.82
CA CYS A 148 -11.01 -4.66 1.46
C CYS A 148 -11.06 -4.48 2.98
N VAL A 149 -10.18 -5.20 3.68
CA VAL A 149 -9.96 -5.04 5.12
C VAL A 149 -8.57 -4.41 5.35
N PHE A 150 -8.53 -3.34 6.13
CA PHE A 150 -7.32 -2.66 6.58
C PHE A 150 -7.17 -2.92 8.09
N ASP A 151 -6.11 -3.65 8.46
CA ASP A 151 -5.87 -4.05 9.84
C ASP A 151 -4.46 -3.70 10.32
N GLN A 152 -4.37 -2.98 11.42
CA GLN A 152 -3.10 -2.69 12.11
C GLN A 152 -3.16 -3.28 13.53
N PRO A 153 -2.82 -4.56 13.69
CA PRO A 153 -2.96 -5.24 14.97
C PRO A 153 -1.93 -4.78 16.01
N ARG A 154 -0.79 -4.23 15.56
CA ARG A 154 0.30 -3.78 16.44
C ARG A 154 0.04 -2.38 16.96
N PHE A 155 -0.46 -2.26 18.17
CA PHE A 155 -0.78 -0.99 18.82
C PHE A 155 0.39 0.01 18.76
N TRP A 156 1.59 -0.41 19.10
CA TRP A 156 2.77 0.47 19.10
C TRP A 156 3.17 0.96 17.71
N CYS A 157 3.00 0.14 16.67
CA CYS A 157 3.19 0.58 15.28
C CYS A 157 2.14 1.62 14.90
N GLY A 158 0.88 1.37 15.21
CA GLY A 158 -0.20 2.32 14.97
C GLY A 158 0.01 3.65 15.69
N LEU A 159 0.38 3.61 16.97
CA LEU A 159 0.68 4.82 17.75
C LEU A 159 1.85 5.59 17.16
N ARG A 160 2.93 4.92 16.76
CA ARG A 160 4.08 5.57 16.12
C ARG A 160 3.68 6.27 14.82
N ILE A 161 2.90 5.62 13.96
CA ILE A 161 2.41 6.21 12.70
C ILE A 161 1.55 7.45 12.99
N MET A 162 0.68 7.39 14.00
CA MET A 162 -0.13 8.53 14.42
C MET A 162 0.73 9.71 14.89
N VAL A 163 1.77 9.44 15.69
CA VAL A 163 2.71 10.48 16.14
C VAL A 163 3.48 11.07 14.97
N GLN A 164 3.96 10.25 14.03
CA GLN A 164 4.64 10.72 12.82
C GLN A 164 3.73 11.62 11.97
N ASP A 165 2.48 11.22 11.75
CA ASP A 165 1.51 12.01 10.99
C ASP A 165 1.21 13.34 11.69
N TRP A 166 1.05 13.33 13.00
CA TRP A 166 0.82 14.52 13.81
C TRP A 166 2.01 15.48 13.77
N LEU A 167 3.23 14.99 13.99
CA LEU A 167 4.45 15.82 13.92
C LEU A 167 4.63 16.43 12.51
N ALA A 168 4.42 15.65 11.47
CA ALA A 168 4.51 16.16 10.12
C ALA A 168 3.46 17.24 9.82
N HIS A 169 2.25 17.12 10.37
CA HIS A 169 1.20 18.13 10.24
C HIS A 169 1.58 19.43 10.96
N ILE A 170 2.12 19.35 12.17
CA ILE A 170 2.61 20.52 12.92
C ILE A 170 3.78 21.18 12.20
N CYS A 171 4.75 20.41 11.72
CA CYS A 171 5.89 20.94 10.96
C CYS A 171 5.42 21.66 9.70
N GLN A 172 4.46 21.09 8.97
CA GLN A 172 3.90 21.72 7.77
C GLN A 172 3.18 23.02 8.11
N ALA A 173 2.35 23.03 9.17
CA ALA A 173 1.68 24.25 9.64
C ALA A 173 2.67 25.36 10.06
N TRP A 174 3.80 24.98 10.64
CA TRP A 174 4.89 25.92 10.95
C TRP A 174 5.54 26.50 9.69
N ILE A 175 5.82 25.66 8.69
CA ILE A 175 6.42 26.09 7.43
C ILE A 175 5.51 27.06 6.68
N ASP A 176 4.20 26.73 6.61
CA ASP A 176 3.23 27.49 5.80
C ASP A 176 2.78 28.80 6.48
N GLU A 177 2.60 28.80 7.80
CA GLU A 177 1.95 29.88 8.54
C GLU A 177 2.79 30.42 9.71
N GLY A 178 3.98 29.85 9.95
CA GLY A 178 4.85 30.23 11.08
C GLY A 178 4.17 30.02 12.43
N LEU A 179 4.39 30.94 13.36
CA LEU A 179 3.85 30.87 14.71
C LEU A 179 2.31 30.80 14.74
N ARG A 180 1.63 31.43 13.78
CA ARG A 180 0.17 31.41 13.67
C ARG A 180 -0.36 30.00 13.42
N GLY A 181 0.34 29.21 12.59
CA GLY A 181 0.02 27.81 12.34
C GLY A 181 0.10 26.97 13.61
N LEU A 182 1.14 27.16 14.41
CA LEU A 182 1.28 26.46 15.69
C LEU A 182 0.22 26.84 16.72
N LEU A 183 -0.30 28.05 16.71
CA LEU A 183 -1.30 28.51 17.68
C LEU A 183 -2.73 28.09 17.32
N ARG A 184 -2.98 27.49 16.13
CA ARG A 184 -4.31 27.00 15.77
C ARG A 184 -4.65 25.68 16.48
N PRO A 185 -5.71 25.61 17.30
CA PRO A 185 -6.09 24.38 18.01
C PRO A 185 -6.32 23.19 17.07
N ALA A 186 -6.83 23.43 15.84
CA ALA A 186 -7.07 22.40 14.86
C ALA A 186 -5.80 21.64 14.44
N ASN A 187 -4.63 22.27 14.50
CA ASN A 187 -3.35 21.64 14.16
C ASN A 187 -2.80 20.72 15.27
N TRP A 188 -3.41 20.78 16.46
CA TRP A 188 -3.04 19.93 17.60
C TRP A 188 -3.92 18.68 17.72
N LEU A 189 -4.78 18.42 16.76
CA LEU A 189 -5.56 17.20 16.76
C LEU A 189 -4.63 15.99 16.59
N PRO A 190 -4.90 14.89 17.32
CA PRO A 190 -4.09 13.68 17.21
C PRO A 190 -4.00 13.21 15.76
N GLY A 191 -2.82 12.80 15.34
CA GLY A 191 -2.61 12.17 14.04
C GLY A 191 -3.44 10.90 13.90
N VAL A 192 -3.63 10.45 12.69
CA VAL A 192 -4.35 9.22 12.38
C VAL A 192 -3.43 8.21 11.69
N CYS A 193 -3.65 6.95 11.94
CA CYS A 193 -3.00 5.89 11.19
C CYS A 193 -3.64 5.80 9.81
N ARG A 194 -2.99 6.35 8.80
CA ARG A 194 -3.56 6.43 7.46
C ARG A 194 -3.46 5.09 6.75
N GLY A 195 -4.62 4.48 6.48
CA GLY A 195 -4.72 3.27 5.69
C GLY A 195 -4.60 3.55 4.20
N LEU A 196 -5.49 4.39 3.66
CA LEU A 196 -5.54 4.75 2.24
C LEU A 196 -5.43 6.26 2.08
N VAL A 197 -4.45 6.74 1.32
CA VAL A 197 -4.08 8.17 1.25
C VAL A 197 -3.79 8.62 -0.18
N ALA A 198 -4.22 9.84 -0.51
CA ALA A 198 -3.83 10.55 -1.73
C ALA A 198 -3.05 11.84 -1.39
N THR A 199 -2.01 12.13 -2.18
CA THR A 199 -1.26 13.38 -2.13
C THR A 199 -0.79 13.79 -3.52
N ALA A 200 -0.34 15.03 -3.71
CA ALA A 200 0.31 15.51 -4.93
C ALA A 200 -0.42 15.09 -6.23
N GLY A 201 -1.73 15.31 -6.31
CA GLY A 201 -2.55 14.98 -7.49
C GLY A 201 -2.93 13.51 -7.62
N GLY A 202 -2.59 12.66 -6.65
CA GLY A 202 -3.08 11.29 -6.57
C GLY A 202 -4.58 11.22 -6.25
N GLN A 203 -5.20 10.08 -6.52
CA GLN A 203 -6.61 9.82 -6.22
C GLN A 203 -6.78 8.49 -5.50
N VAL A 204 -7.65 8.46 -4.50
CA VAL A 204 -8.00 7.22 -3.79
C VAL A 204 -9.50 7.15 -3.55
N ARG A 205 -10.05 5.93 -3.57
CA ARG A 205 -11.43 5.65 -3.24
C ARG A 205 -11.54 4.29 -2.56
N ALA A 206 -12.27 4.23 -1.45
CA ALA A 206 -12.58 2.99 -0.73
C ALA A 206 -14.09 2.73 -0.80
N GLU A 207 -14.49 1.56 -1.31
CA GLU A 207 -15.88 1.13 -1.39
C GLU A 207 -16.07 -0.17 -0.62
N HIS A 208 -17.06 -0.22 0.25
CA HIS A 208 -17.36 -1.40 1.07
C HIS A 208 -16.14 -1.95 1.81
N CYS A 209 -15.21 -1.07 2.22
CA CYS A 209 -14.03 -1.45 2.97
C CYS A 209 -14.28 -1.44 4.47
N HIS A 210 -13.42 -2.09 5.24
CA HIS A 210 -13.44 -2.08 6.70
C HIS A 210 -12.06 -1.74 7.27
N SER A 211 -12.03 -0.89 8.28
CA SER A 211 -10.86 -0.67 9.12
C SER A 211 -11.10 -1.29 10.49
N THR A 212 -10.25 -2.20 10.93
CA THR A 212 -10.45 -2.95 12.19
C THR A 212 -10.26 -2.10 13.44
N ARG A 213 -9.67 -0.92 13.29
CA ARG A 213 -9.42 0.01 14.39
C ARG A 213 -9.94 1.39 14.08
N TRP A 214 -10.54 2.08 15.06
CA TRP A 214 -11.09 3.42 14.90
C TRP A 214 -10.05 4.49 14.51
N TRP A 215 -8.77 4.28 14.79
CA TRP A 215 -7.68 5.20 14.42
C TRP A 215 -7.17 5.01 12.98
N ILE A 216 -7.62 3.98 12.25
CA ILE A 216 -7.27 3.78 10.84
C ILE A 216 -8.25 4.61 9.99
N ARG A 217 -7.70 5.54 9.22
CA ARG A 217 -8.47 6.38 8.31
C ARG A 217 -8.31 5.93 6.87
N LEU A 218 -9.43 5.76 6.18
CA LEU A 218 -9.50 5.54 4.74
C LEU A 218 -10.08 6.81 4.10
N GLU A 219 -9.32 7.42 3.18
CA GLU A 219 -9.80 8.61 2.46
C GLU A 219 -10.84 8.21 1.42
N ASN A 220 -11.85 9.07 1.20
CA ASN A 220 -12.96 8.84 0.27
C ASN A 220 -13.63 7.46 0.48
N HIS A 221 -13.94 7.15 1.74
CA HIS A 221 -14.57 5.89 2.13
C HIS A 221 -16.09 5.96 1.99
N HIS A 222 -16.66 5.07 1.17
CA HIS A 222 -18.08 4.96 0.89
C HIS A 222 -18.64 3.60 1.30
N ALA A 223 -19.85 3.58 1.87
CA ALA A 223 -20.60 2.39 2.23
C ALA A 223 -19.74 1.33 2.97
N PRO A 224 -19.29 1.58 4.22
CA PRO A 224 -18.36 0.70 4.91
C PRO A 224 -18.94 -0.72 5.07
N MET A 225 -18.07 -1.72 4.92
CA MET A 225 -18.38 -3.12 5.18
C MET A 225 -18.68 -3.33 6.67
N SER A 226 -19.63 -4.20 6.99
CA SER A 226 -19.90 -4.59 8.38
C SER A 226 -18.74 -5.39 8.99
N ALA A 227 -18.62 -5.34 10.32
CA ALA A 227 -17.57 -6.08 11.01
C ALA A 227 -17.70 -7.61 10.84
N SER A 228 -18.91 -8.14 10.63
CA SER A 228 -19.12 -9.58 10.36
C SER A 228 -18.61 -9.98 8.98
N GLN A 229 -18.92 -9.19 7.96
CA GLN A 229 -18.39 -9.41 6.61
C GLN A 229 -16.87 -9.31 6.57
N ALA A 230 -16.30 -8.32 7.28
CA ALA A 230 -14.84 -8.15 7.38
C ALA A 230 -14.19 -9.39 8.02
N ARG A 231 -14.75 -9.92 9.13
CA ARG A 231 -14.23 -11.14 9.76
C ARG A 231 -14.27 -12.35 8.82
N MET A 232 -15.37 -12.56 8.10
CA MET A 232 -15.48 -13.67 7.13
C MET A 232 -14.44 -13.54 5.99
N LEU A 233 -14.23 -12.33 5.49
CA LEU A 233 -13.22 -12.08 4.46
C LEU A 233 -11.82 -12.35 5.00
N THR A 234 -11.50 -11.82 6.20
CA THR A 234 -10.20 -12.02 6.84
C THR A 234 -9.92 -13.51 7.02
N GLN A 235 -10.85 -14.28 7.57
CA GLN A 235 -10.70 -15.73 7.75
C GLN A 235 -10.41 -16.43 6.43
N ARG A 236 -11.21 -16.16 5.39
CA ARG A 236 -11.02 -16.76 4.06
C ARG A 236 -9.62 -16.46 3.48
N LEU A 237 -9.10 -15.25 3.69
CA LEU A 237 -7.79 -14.86 3.21
C LEU A 237 -6.65 -15.40 4.08
N GLU A 238 -6.88 -15.57 5.37
CA GLU A 238 -5.91 -16.23 6.27
C GLU A 238 -5.76 -17.72 5.95
N ASP A 239 -6.81 -18.38 5.49
CA ASP A 239 -6.72 -19.76 5.04
C ASP A 239 -5.75 -19.92 3.85
N LEU A 240 -5.56 -18.88 3.02
CA LEU A 240 -4.53 -18.88 1.98
C LEU A 240 -3.10 -18.86 2.54
N THR A 241 -2.90 -18.32 3.75
CA THR A 241 -1.56 -18.22 4.37
C THR A 241 -1.08 -19.52 4.99
N SER A 242 -1.96 -20.50 5.13
CA SER A 242 -1.68 -21.83 5.73
C SER A 242 -1.25 -22.89 4.71
N ILE A 243 -1.17 -22.54 3.44
CA ILE A 243 -0.65 -23.36 2.34
C ILE A 243 0.84 -23.08 2.16
#